data_2730c2050c0bd1666f118a6876dbdaa1
#
_entry.id   2730c2050c0bd1666f118a6876dbdaa1
#
_cell.length_a   1.000
_cell.length_b   1.000
_cell.length_c   1.000
_cell.angle_alpha   90.00
_cell.angle_beta   90.00
_cell.angle_gamma   90.00
#
_symmetry.space_group_name_H-M   'P 1'
#
loop_
_entity.id
_entity.type
_entity.pdbx_description
1 polymer ?
#
loop_
_entity_poly.entity_id
_entity_poly.type
_entity_poly.pdbx_seq_one_letter_code
_entity_poly.pdbx_strand_id
1 'polypeptide(L)'
;MSFIDSLNQLLFPTRCFGCAALGLSICSNCRCDWHPHYYKTHISQLNVHSAVPYSSTASRIILASKENGLKGADNLIINAIFHVLIKADFVNHNIRLVPIPSSPSARRRRGRSFIVDITKSVAQRSGLPLSDSLELTRRVRDQSGLDATARAHNMQGAFALKRGAYPRGDLILIDDVVTTGATLHEAARALRSAGFNPIAAVTACLAQPLR
;
A
#
# COMPACT_ATOMS: atom_id res chain seq x y z
N MET A 1 24.07 25.62 -1.99
CA MET A 1 24.01 24.53 -2.99
C MET A 1 25.41 24.36 -3.54
N SER A 2 25.94 23.13 -3.51
CA SER A 2 27.27 22.83 -4.04
C SER A 2 27.26 22.89 -5.58
N PHE A 3 28.37 23.25 -6.21
CA PHE A 3 28.56 23.19 -7.67
C PHE A 3 28.24 21.79 -8.23
N ILE A 4 28.55 20.75 -7.46
CA ILE A 4 28.23 19.34 -7.76
C ILE A 4 26.72 19.10 -7.79
N ASP A 5 25.94 19.72 -6.89
CA ASP A 5 24.49 19.61 -6.85
C ASP A 5 23.85 20.23 -8.11
N SER A 6 24.39 21.39 -8.54
CA SER A 6 23.93 22.08 -9.75
C SER A 6 24.25 21.28 -11.01
N LEU A 7 25.43 20.68 -11.11
CA LEU A 7 25.82 19.83 -12.22
C LEU A 7 24.99 18.54 -12.27
N ASN A 8 24.74 17.91 -11.13
CA ASN A 8 23.86 16.73 -11.02
C ASN A 8 22.41 17.06 -11.45
N GLN A 9 21.88 18.22 -11.07
CA GLN A 9 20.56 18.66 -11.52
C GLN A 9 20.48 18.94 -13.03
N LEU A 10 21.59 19.37 -13.64
CA LEU A 10 21.65 19.59 -15.08
C LEU A 10 21.70 18.27 -15.86
N LEU A 11 22.47 17.28 -15.37
CA LEU A 11 22.63 15.99 -16.03
C LEU A 11 21.46 15.02 -15.72
N PHE A 12 20.91 15.10 -14.50
CA PHE A 12 19.81 14.25 -14.02
C PHE A 12 18.69 15.11 -13.41
N PRO A 13 17.97 15.86 -14.24
CA PRO A 13 16.94 16.76 -13.73
C PRO A 13 15.84 15.98 -13.05
N THR A 14 15.37 16.50 -11.90
CA THR A 14 14.22 15.95 -11.19
C THR A 14 13.01 15.90 -12.12
N ARG A 15 12.33 14.75 -12.14
CA ARG A 15 11.12 14.54 -12.93
C ARG A 15 9.93 14.26 -12.02
N CYS A 16 8.79 14.78 -12.43
CA CYS A 16 7.52 14.54 -11.73
C CYS A 16 7.16 13.05 -11.74
N PHE A 17 6.89 12.46 -10.58
CA PHE A 17 6.50 11.05 -10.46
C PHE A 17 5.20 10.71 -11.21
N GLY A 18 4.30 11.69 -11.39
CA GLY A 18 3.02 11.49 -12.07
C GLY A 18 3.07 11.67 -13.60
N CYS A 19 3.74 12.72 -14.11
CA CYS A 19 3.72 13.04 -15.54
C CYS A 19 5.09 13.12 -16.22
N ALA A 20 6.17 12.89 -15.45
CA ALA A 20 7.57 12.99 -15.89
C ALA A 20 8.03 14.39 -16.33
N ALA A 21 7.23 15.46 -16.14
CA ALA A 21 7.66 16.84 -16.40
C ALA A 21 8.89 17.20 -15.56
N LEU A 22 9.76 18.02 -16.12
CA LEU A 22 11.01 18.43 -15.48
C LEU A 22 10.77 19.46 -14.36
N GLY A 23 11.66 19.49 -13.38
CA GLY A 23 11.79 20.53 -12.36
C GLY A 23 11.32 20.13 -10.96
N LEU A 24 10.20 19.43 -10.81
CA LEU A 24 9.63 19.05 -9.50
C LEU A 24 9.41 17.56 -9.40
N SER A 25 9.63 16.99 -8.22
CA SER A 25 9.31 15.58 -7.92
C SER A 25 7.81 15.28 -7.99
N ILE A 26 6.96 16.28 -7.78
CA ILE A 26 5.53 16.28 -8.09
C ILE A 26 5.08 17.68 -8.49
N CYS A 27 4.58 17.86 -9.72
CA CYS A 27 4.06 19.12 -10.20
C CYS A 27 2.66 19.42 -9.63
N SER A 28 2.19 20.66 -9.76
CA SER A 28 0.90 21.11 -9.20
C SER A 28 -0.28 20.25 -9.68
N ASN A 29 -0.36 19.95 -10.98
CA ASN A 29 -1.45 19.14 -11.54
C ASN A 29 -1.45 17.72 -10.96
N CYS A 30 -0.29 17.04 -10.94
CA CYS A 30 -0.19 15.70 -10.35
C CYS A 30 -0.38 15.71 -8.84
N ARG A 31 -0.07 16.80 -8.16
CA ARG A 31 -0.37 16.99 -6.74
C ARG A 31 -1.87 17.11 -6.50
N CYS A 32 -2.61 17.80 -7.36
CA CYS A 32 -4.07 17.85 -7.30
C CYS A 32 -4.69 16.48 -7.54
N ASP A 33 -4.21 15.74 -8.55
CA ASP A 33 -4.67 14.37 -8.84
C ASP A 33 -4.38 13.39 -7.70
N TRP A 34 -3.27 13.60 -6.98
CA TRP A 34 -2.86 12.76 -5.83
C TRP A 34 -3.39 13.30 -4.50
N HIS A 35 -4.26 14.31 -4.49
CA HIS A 35 -4.72 14.89 -3.23
C HIS A 35 -5.49 13.84 -2.40
N PRO A 36 -5.05 13.55 -1.14
CA PRO A 36 -5.73 12.56 -0.31
C PRO A 36 -7.12 13.03 0.13
N HIS A 37 -8.10 12.19 -0.13
CA HIS A 37 -9.46 12.28 0.40
C HIS A 37 -9.71 11.10 1.34
N TYR A 38 -10.96 10.87 1.70
CA TYR A 38 -11.36 9.72 2.49
C TYR A 38 -12.51 8.99 1.81
N TYR A 39 -12.22 7.76 1.38
CA TYR A 39 -13.18 6.86 0.76
C TYR A 39 -13.37 5.63 1.65
N LYS A 40 -14.61 5.23 1.88
CA LYS A 40 -14.96 4.01 2.58
C LYS A 40 -15.76 3.11 1.67
N THR A 41 -15.31 1.86 1.55
CA THR A 41 -15.98 0.80 0.78
C THR A 41 -16.05 -0.47 1.61
N HIS A 42 -16.80 -1.47 1.14
CA HIS A 42 -16.89 -2.77 1.76
C HIS A 42 -16.45 -3.86 0.79
N ILE A 43 -15.66 -4.81 1.30
CA ILE A 43 -15.28 -6.01 0.58
C ILE A 43 -15.63 -7.20 1.47
N SER A 44 -16.70 -7.91 1.12
CA SER A 44 -17.24 -8.96 1.98
C SER A 44 -17.53 -8.42 3.39
N GLN A 45 -16.83 -8.91 4.41
CA GLN A 45 -17.00 -8.50 5.82
C GLN A 45 -15.87 -7.54 6.29
N LEU A 46 -15.19 -6.85 5.37
CA LEU A 46 -14.08 -5.99 5.69
C LEU A 46 -14.36 -4.55 5.23
N ASN A 47 -14.31 -3.60 6.15
CA ASN A 47 -14.29 -2.18 5.80
C ASN A 47 -12.95 -1.84 5.15
N VAL A 48 -12.98 -1.17 4.01
CA VAL A 48 -11.78 -0.71 3.32
C VAL A 48 -11.82 0.80 3.22
N HIS A 49 -10.76 1.42 3.70
CA HIS A 49 -10.58 2.87 3.73
C HIS A 49 -9.42 3.23 2.80
N SER A 50 -9.63 4.20 1.90
CA SER A 50 -8.65 4.57 0.88
C SER A 50 -8.52 6.09 0.77
N ALA A 51 -7.35 6.57 0.31
CA ALA A 51 -7.06 8.00 0.23
C ALA A 51 -7.33 8.59 -1.15
N VAL A 52 -6.92 7.92 -2.23
CA VAL A 52 -6.84 8.50 -3.56
C VAL A 52 -7.55 7.59 -4.58
N PRO A 53 -8.38 8.15 -5.49
CA PRO A 53 -8.89 7.38 -6.63
C PRO A 53 -7.73 6.93 -7.53
N TYR A 54 -7.78 5.69 -7.98
CA TYR A 54 -6.76 5.19 -8.92
C TYR A 54 -6.91 5.88 -10.28
N SER A 55 -5.82 6.52 -10.71
CA SER A 55 -5.72 7.25 -11.97
C SER A 55 -4.38 6.94 -12.66
N SER A 56 -4.16 7.46 -13.86
CA SER A 56 -2.85 7.35 -14.52
C SER A 56 -1.73 8.00 -13.70
N THR A 57 -2.00 9.12 -13.03
CA THR A 57 -1.09 9.79 -12.11
C THR A 57 -0.80 8.92 -10.90
N ALA A 58 -1.84 8.36 -10.26
CA ALA A 58 -1.70 7.49 -9.09
C ALA A 58 -0.91 6.22 -9.44
N SER A 59 -1.20 5.60 -10.59
CA SER A 59 -0.46 4.44 -11.09
C SER A 59 1.04 4.70 -11.20
N ARG A 60 1.43 5.83 -11.81
CA ARG A 60 2.84 6.20 -12.00
C ARG A 60 3.54 6.49 -10.66
N ILE A 61 2.87 7.19 -9.73
CA ILE A 61 3.42 7.44 -8.38
C ILE A 61 3.65 6.12 -7.64
N ILE A 62 2.69 5.20 -7.69
CA ILE A 62 2.84 3.88 -7.06
C ILE A 62 3.99 3.10 -7.70
N LEU A 63 4.11 3.10 -9.03
CA LEU A 63 5.21 2.42 -9.73
C LEU A 63 6.56 3.08 -9.41
N ALA A 64 6.64 4.41 -9.36
CA ALA A 64 7.85 5.15 -8.97
C ALA A 64 8.34 4.77 -7.57
N SER A 65 7.43 4.58 -6.64
CA SER A 65 7.73 4.07 -5.30
C SER A 65 8.05 2.56 -5.33
N LYS A 66 7.14 1.75 -5.86
CA LYS A 66 7.14 0.29 -5.74
C LYS A 66 8.26 -0.38 -6.55
N GLU A 67 8.47 0.04 -7.79
CA GLU A 67 9.45 -0.58 -8.69
C GLU A 67 10.78 0.18 -8.73
N ASN A 68 10.76 1.51 -8.63
CA ASN A 68 11.98 2.33 -8.74
C ASN A 68 12.54 2.75 -7.37
N GLY A 69 11.83 2.51 -6.27
CA GLY A 69 12.29 2.80 -4.90
C GLY A 69 12.50 4.29 -4.60
N LEU A 70 11.80 5.18 -5.32
CA LEU A 70 11.96 6.62 -5.16
C LEU A 70 11.33 7.10 -3.85
N LYS A 71 12.16 7.58 -2.92
CA LYS A 71 11.76 7.99 -1.57
C LYS A 71 10.71 9.11 -1.55
N GLY A 72 10.77 10.05 -2.50
CA GLY A 72 9.76 11.08 -2.63
C GLY A 72 8.37 10.50 -2.95
N ALA A 73 8.30 9.45 -3.76
CA ALA A 73 7.06 8.73 -4.05
C ALA A 73 6.62 7.87 -2.85
N ASP A 74 7.55 7.25 -2.08
CA ASP A 74 7.23 6.59 -0.81
C ASP A 74 6.50 7.55 0.13
N ASN A 75 7.01 8.77 0.29
CA ASN A 75 6.41 9.79 1.17
C ASN A 75 4.98 10.17 0.76
N LEU A 76 4.67 10.19 -0.52
CA LEU A 76 3.31 10.43 -1.00
C LEU A 76 2.35 9.30 -0.57
N ILE A 77 2.77 8.05 -0.67
CA ILE A 77 1.98 6.88 -0.26
C ILE A 77 1.83 6.85 1.26
N ILE A 78 2.91 7.10 2.02
CA ILE A 78 2.89 7.18 3.48
C ILE A 78 1.90 8.25 3.94
N ASN A 79 1.94 9.45 3.33
CA ASN A 79 1.03 10.55 3.66
C ASN A 79 -0.42 10.20 3.35
N ALA A 80 -0.69 9.50 2.25
CA ALA A 80 -2.03 9.07 1.88
C ALA A 80 -2.60 8.07 2.90
N ILE A 81 -1.86 7.02 3.24
CA ILE A 81 -2.26 6.04 4.25
C ILE A 81 -2.44 6.69 5.62
N PHE A 82 -1.50 7.54 6.05
CA PHE A 82 -1.57 8.25 7.33
C PHE A 82 -2.79 9.18 7.40
N HIS A 83 -3.12 9.89 6.32
CA HIS A 83 -4.34 10.70 6.22
C HIS A 83 -5.60 9.87 6.49
N VAL A 84 -5.70 8.67 5.90
CA VAL A 84 -6.83 7.77 6.10
C VAL A 84 -6.91 7.29 7.56
N LEU A 85 -5.77 6.92 8.17
CA LEU A 85 -5.74 6.48 9.57
C LEU A 85 -6.28 7.56 10.52
N ILE A 86 -5.93 8.84 10.27
CA ILE A 86 -6.47 9.97 11.05
C ILE A 86 -7.97 10.15 10.78
N LYS A 87 -8.40 10.17 9.52
CA LYS A 87 -9.80 10.41 9.16
C LYS A 87 -10.74 9.30 9.61
N ALA A 88 -10.26 8.07 9.71
CA ALA A 88 -10.98 6.93 10.25
C ALA A 88 -10.88 6.79 11.77
N ASP A 89 -10.21 7.75 12.43
CA ASP A 89 -9.94 7.79 13.89
C ASP A 89 -9.18 6.55 14.43
N PHE A 90 -8.44 5.88 13.56
CA PHE A 90 -7.72 4.67 13.97
C PHE A 90 -6.53 4.95 14.90
N VAL A 91 -5.98 6.17 14.89
CA VAL A 91 -4.80 6.53 15.69
C VAL A 91 -5.06 6.59 17.19
N ASN A 92 -6.34 6.70 17.61
CA ASN A 92 -6.77 6.79 19.00
C ASN A 92 -7.21 5.45 19.59
N HIS A 93 -7.07 4.34 18.85
CA HIS A 93 -7.52 3.01 19.27
C HIS A 93 -6.35 2.04 19.46
N ASN A 94 -6.58 0.97 20.21
CA ASN A 94 -5.59 -0.10 20.41
C ASN A 94 -5.54 -1.02 19.18
N ILE A 95 -4.96 -0.51 18.10
CA ILE A 95 -4.86 -1.20 16.82
C ILE A 95 -3.42 -1.54 16.48
N ARG A 96 -3.26 -2.52 15.59
CA ARG A 96 -1.98 -2.95 15.05
C ARG A 96 -2.03 -2.98 13.53
N LEU A 97 -1.04 -2.40 12.89
CA LEU A 97 -0.92 -2.38 11.44
C LEU A 97 -0.31 -3.69 10.93
N VAL A 98 -0.97 -4.31 9.96
CA VAL A 98 -0.53 -5.57 9.35
C VAL A 98 -0.31 -5.36 7.85
N PRO A 99 0.96 -5.28 7.38
CA PRO A 99 1.24 -5.12 5.96
C PRO A 99 0.91 -6.39 5.17
N ILE A 100 0.36 -6.21 3.97
CA ILE A 100 0.18 -7.30 3.01
C ILE A 100 1.54 -7.71 2.43
N PRO A 101 1.97 -8.98 2.55
CA PRO A 101 3.29 -9.39 2.09
C PRO A 101 3.36 -9.46 0.56
N SER A 102 4.46 -8.98 -0.02
CA SER A 102 4.80 -9.17 -1.43
C SER A 102 5.42 -10.54 -1.66
N SER A 103 5.30 -11.05 -2.90
CA SER A 103 5.93 -12.32 -3.26
C SER A 103 7.46 -12.29 -3.11
N PRO A 104 8.13 -13.42 -2.80
CA PRO A 104 9.58 -13.47 -2.72
C PRO A 104 10.29 -13.05 -4.01
N SER A 105 9.71 -13.36 -5.19
CA SER A 105 10.22 -12.91 -6.48
C SER A 105 10.15 -11.40 -6.64
N ALA A 106 9.03 -10.78 -6.26
CA ALA A 106 8.88 -9.33 -6.28
C ALA A 106 9.85 -8.63 -5.32
N ARG A 107 10.04 -9.18 -4.11
CA ARG A 107 11.02 -8.66 -3.15
C ARG A 107 12.45 -8.73 -3.69
N ARG A 108 12.84 -9.87 -4.29
CA ARG A 108 14.17 -10.01 -4.92
C ARG A 108 14.38 -9.02 -6.07
N ARG A 109 13.38 -8.87 -6.94
CA ARG A 109 13.45 -7.92 -8.07
C ARG A 109 13.60 -6.47 -7.61
N ARG A 110 12.88 -6.07 -6.54
CA ARG A 110 12.87 -4.70 -6.01
C ARG A 110 13.97 -4.42 -5.00
N GLY A 111 14.64 -5.43 -4.47
CA GLY A 111 15.61 -5.29 -3.38
C GLY A 111 15.00 -4.87 -2.03
N ARG A 112 13.66 -4.83 -1.93
CA ARG A 112 12.93 -4.34 -0.72
C ARG A 112 11.58 -5.01 -0.52
N SER A 113 11.10 -4.96 0.72
CA SER A 113 9.74 -5.36 1.09
C SER A 113 8.81 -4.15 1.08
N PHE A 114 8.45 -3.67 -0.12
CA PHE A 114 7.81 -2.39 -0.37
C PHE A 114 6.73 -2.01 0.67
N ILE A 115 5.63 -2.78 0.76
CA ILE A 115 4.51 -2.41 1.66
C ILE A 115 4.88 -2.54 3.14
N VAL A 116 5.80 -3.44 3.49
CA VAL A 116 6.33 -3.55 4.87
C VAL A 116 7.09 -2.28 5.22
N ASP A 117 7.94 -1.76 4.33
CA ASP A 117 8.73 -0.55 4.56
C ASP A 117 7.83 0.69 4.64
N ILE A 118 6.81 0.81 3.77
CA ILE A 118 5.78 1.84 3.85
C ILE A 118 5.06 1.77 5.20
N THR A 119 4.60 0.57 5.60
CA THR A 119 3.87 0.39 6.86
C THR A 119 4.74 0.70 8.08
N LYS A 120 6.03 0.37 8.06
CA LYS A 120 6.99 0.79 9.12
C LYS A 120 7.03 2.30 9.28
N SER A 121 7.13 3.04 8.18
CA SER A 121 7.15 4.50 8.21
C SER A 121 5.82 5.08 8.68
N VAL A 122 4.69 4.49 8.28
CA VAL A 122 3.36 4.87 8.78
C VAL A 122 3.24 4.59 10.29
N ALA A 123 3.69 3.42 10.75
CA ALA A 123 3.70 3.02 12.16
C ALA A 123 4.51 3.99 13.02
N GLN A 124 5.74 4.32 12.59
CA GLN A 124 6.57 5.31 13.27
C GLN A 124 5.91 6.68 13.38
N ARG A 125 5.22 7.12 12.32
CA ARG A 125 4.55 8.41 12.28
C ARG A 125 3.26 8.47 13.10
N SER A 126 2.50 7.37 13.14
CA SER A 126 1.22 7.29 13.85
C SER A 126 1.35 6.86 15.30
N GLY A 127 2.50 6.33 15.71
CA GLY A 127 2.68 5.68 17.01
C GLY A 127 2.01 4.31 17.12
N LEU A 128 1.36 3.82 16.06
CA LEU A 128 0.68 2.53 16.06
C LEU A 128 1.68 1.38 15.92
N PRO A 129 1.52 0.29 16.67
CA PRO A 129 2.38 -0.88 16.54
C PRO A 129 2.18 -1.59 15.19
N LEU A 130 3.27 -2.14 14.63
CA LEU A 130 3.26 -2.96 13.43
C LEU A 130 3.38 -4.43 13.79
N SER A 131 2.70 -5.29 13.03
CA SER A 131 2.87 -6.74 13.05
C SER A 131 3.05 -7.29 11.64
N ASP A 132 4.27 -7.64 11.28
CA ASP A 132 4.57 -8.34 10.02
C ASP A 132 4.27 -9.84 10.21
N SER A 133 2.97 -10.17 10.36
CA SER A 133 2.48 -11.48 10.78
C SER A 133 2.00 -12.38 9.65
N LEU A 134 1.83 -11.84 8.44
CA LEU A 134 1.38 -12.61 7.27
C LEU A 134 2.55 -13.05 6.39
N GLU A 135 2.42 -14.23 5.80
CA GLU A 135 3.33 -14.73 4.76
C GLU A 135 2.56 -15.35 3.60
N LEU A 136 3.21 -15.39 2.43
CA LEU A 136 2.69 -16.12 1.27
C LEU A 136 3.09 -17.58 1.37
N THR A 137 2.11 -18.48 1.36
CA THR A 137 2.29 -19.93 1.46
C THR A 137 2.65 -20.58 0.14
N ARG A 138 2.32 -19.93 -0.98
CA ARG A 138 2.56 -20.44 -2.34
C ARG A 138 2.91 -19.31 -3.30
N ARG A 139 3.39 -19.68 -4.48
CA ARG A 139 3.58 -18.71 -5.57
C ARG A 139 2.22 -18.22 -6.07
N VAL A 140 2.02 -16.92 -6.04
CA VAL A 140 0.89 -16.23 -6.65
C VAL A 140 1.36 -15.69 -7.99
N ARG A 141 0.59 -15.90 -9.07
CA ARG A 141 0.88 -15.32 -10.40
C ARG A 141 0.72 -13.80 -10.34
N ASP A 142 1.41 -13.09 -11.21
CA ASP A 142 1.20 -11.65 -11.36
C ASP A 142 -0.29 -11.40 -11.68
N GLN A 143 -0.88 -10.44 -10.98
CA GLN A 143 -2.30 -10.11 -11.11
C GLN A 143 -2.56 -9.12 -12.25
N SER A 144 -1.50 -8.63 -12.91
CA SER A 144 -1.61 -7.75 -14.07
C SER A 144 -2.35 -8.47 -15.20
N GLY A 145 -3.42 -7.86 -15.71
CA GLY A 145 -4.22 -8.43 -16.80
C GLY A 145 -5.23 -9.51 -16.41
N LEU A 146 -5.31 -9.93 -15.13
CA LEU A 146 -6.34 -10.86 -14.67
C LEU A 146 -7.66 -10.12 -14.41
N ASP A 147 -8.79 -10.73 -14.76
CA ASP A 147 -10.13 -10.28 -14.37
C ASP A 147 -10.38 -10.52 -12.86
N ALA A 148 -11.55 -10.07 -12.36
CA ALA A 148 -11.89 -10.16 -10.94
C ALA A 148 -11.97 -11.61 -10.44
N THR A 149 -12.56 -12.52 -11.21
CA THR A 149 -12.71 -13.94 -10.86
C THR A 149 -11.37 -14.66 -10.85
N ALA A 150 -10.54 -14.44 -11.87
CA ALA A 150 -9.21 -14.99 -11.95
C ALA A 150 -8.30 -14.47 -10.80
N ARG A 151 -8.44 -13.18 -10.41
CA ARG A 151 -7.73 -12.63 -9.24
C ARG A 151 -8.16 -13.30 -7.93
N ALA A 152 -9.47 -13.49 -7.72
CA ALA A 152 -9.98 -14.17 -6.53
C ALA A 152 -9.44 -15.61 -6.44
N HIS A 153 -9.51 -16.37 -7.52
CA HIS A 153 -8.99 -17.74 -7.59
C HIS A 153 -7.47 -17.78 -7.40
N ASN A 154 -6.74 -16.83 -8.00
CA ASN A 154 -5.29 -16.72 -7.86
C ASN A 154 -4.85 -16.41 -6.43
N MET A 155 -5.67 -15.73 -5.63
CA MET A 155 -5.36 -15.40 -4.23
C MET A 155 -5.83 -16.42 -3.22
N GLN A 156 -6.75 -17.32 -3.57
CA GLN A 156 -7.31 -18.31 -2.64
C GLN A 156 -6.22 -19.19 -1.99
N GLY A 157 -6.17 -19.23 -0.67
CA GLY A 157 -5.16 -19.97 0.11
C GLY A 157 -3.73 -19.39 -0.03
N ALA A 158 -3.57 -18.16 -0.52
CA ALA A 158 -2.24 -17.57 -0.75
C ALA A 158 -1.55 -17.10 0.52
N PHE A 159 -2.29 -16.75 1.57
CA PHE A 159 -1.73 -16.25 2.82
C PHE A 159 -1.93 -17.20 4.00
N ALA A 160 -0.95 -17.19 4.91
CA ALA A 160 -1.04 -17.77 6.23
C ALA A 160 -0.39 -16.85 7.27
N LEU A 161 -0.68 -17.13 8.54
CA LEU A 161 0.03 -16.51 9.65
C LEU A 161 1.45 -17.09 9.72
N LYS A 162 2.45 -16.24 9.89
CA LYS A 162 3.84 -16.66 10.14
C LYS A 162 3.91 -17.48 11.42
N ARG A 163 4.71 -18.54 11.42
CA ARG A 163 4.92 -19.37 12.60
C ARG A 163 5.41 -18.53 13.79
N GLY A 164 4.73 -18.64 14.93
CA GLY A 164 5.06 -17.89 16.14
C GLY A 164 4.61 -16.43 16.16
N ALA A 165 3.88 -15.97 15.14
CA ALA A 165 3.31 -14.63 15.14
C ALA A 165 1.98 -14.63 15.93
N TYR A 166 1.86 -13.71 16.90
CA TYR A 166 0.66 -13.53 17.72
C TYR A 166 0.30 -12.04 17.77
N PRO A 167 -0.30 -11.49 16.68
CA PRO A 167 -0.72 -10.10 16.69
C PRO A 167 -1.85 -9.91 17.72
N ARG A 168 -1.64 -9.00 18.68
CA ARG A 168 -2.64 -8.70 19.73
C ARG A 168 -3.42 -7.44 19.38
N GLY A 169 -4.69 -7.37 19.78
CA GLY A 169 -5.57 -6.24 19.55
C GLY A 169 -6.25 -6.29 18.18
N ASP A 170 -6.92 -5.19 17.84
CA ASP A 170 -7.58 -5.05 16.55
C ASP A 170 -6.56 -4.86 15.43
N LEU A 171 -6.78 -5.52 14.31
CA LEU A 171 -5.85 -5.52 13.19
C LEU A 171 -6.37 -4.69 12.03
N ILE A 172 -5.49 -3.87 11.46
CA ILE A 172 -5.74 -3.14 10.21
C ILE A 172 -4.75 -3.62 9.15
N LEU A 173 -5.28 -4.16 8.06
CA LEU A 173 -4.49 -4.55 6.88
C LEU A 173 -4.03 -3.30 6.14
N ILE A 174 -2.77 -3.27 5.69
CA ILE A 174 -2.20 -2.15 4.91
C ILE A 174 -1.75 -2.66 3.55
N ASP A 175 -2.23 -1.98 2.48
CA ASP A 175 -1.82 -2.26 1.10
C ASP A 175 -1.68 -0.95 0.29
N ASP A 176 -1.10 -1.02 -0.92
CA ASP A 176 -0.94 0.14 -1.80
C ASP A 176 -2.22 0.47 -2.58
N VAL A 177 -2.85 -0.54 -3.16
CA VAL A 177 -4.03 -0.36 -4.03
C VAL A 177 -5.05 -1.46 -3.76
N VAL A 178 -6.30 -1.06 -3.57
CA VAL A 178 -7.42 -1.99 -3.67
C VAL A 178 -8.06 -1.91 -5.06
N THR A 179 -8.22 -3.07 -5.70
CA THR A 179 -8.92 -3.23 -6.99
C THR A 179 -10.19 -4.05 -6.77
N THR A 180 -10.15 -5.36 -6.93
CA THR A 180 -11.27 -6.27 -6.63
C THR A 180 -11.37 -6.61 -5.14
N GLY A 181 -10.35 -6.29 -4.35
CA GLY A 181 -10.25 -6.66 -2.95
C GLY A 181 -9.86 -8.11 -2.66
N ALA A 182 -9.60 -8.93 -3.68
CA ALA A 182 -9.24 -10.34 -3.52
C ALA A 182 -8.06 -10.55 -2.57
N THR A 183 -7.03 -9.71 -2.67
CA THR A 183 -5.85 -9.75 -1.78
C THR A 183 -6.21 -9.48 -0.33
N LEU A 184 -6.99 -8.41 -0.08
CA LEU A 184 -7.42 -8.03 1.26
C LEU A 184 -8.37 -9.07 1.87
N HIS A 185 -9.30 -9.59 1.06
CA HIS A 185 -10.22 -10.65 1.47
C HIS A 185 -9.45 -11.90 1.93
N GLU A 186 -8.50 -12.36 1.13
CA GLU A 186 -7.72 -13.56 1.44
C GLU A 186 -6.79 -13.36 2.66
N ALA A 187 -6.17 -12.17 2.80
CA ALA A 187 -5.38 -11.84 3.98
C ALA A 187 -6.25 -11.81 5.25
N ALA A 188 -7.46 -11.23 5.17
CA ALA A 188 -8.42 -11.24 6.26
C ALA A 188 -8.88 -12.66 6.61
N ARG A 189 -9.14 -13.52 5.60
CA ARG A 189 -9.46 -14.93 5.79
C ARG A 189 -8.33 -15.64 6.54
N ALA A 190 -7.08 -15.46 6.12
CA ALA A 190 -5.92 -16.11 6.75
C ALA A 190 -5.79 -15.73 8.24
N LEU A 191 -5.96 -14.45 8.58
CA LEU A 191 -5.95 -13.98 9.96
C LEU A 191 -7.10 -14.57 10.78
N ARG A 192 -8.34 -14.54 10.25
CA ARG A 192 -9.51 -15.10 10.93
C ARG A 192 -9.37 -16.60 11.17
N SER A 193 -8.84 -17.34 10.19
CA SER A 193 -8.59 -18.80 10.36
C SER A 193 -7.55 -19.11 11.44
N ALA A 194 -6.69 -18.14 11.77
CA ALA A 194 -5.73 -18.22 12.87
C ALA A 194 -6.27 -17.66 14.21
N GLY A 195 -7.56 -17.28 14.27
CA GLY A 195 -8.20 -16.76 15.48
C GLY A 195 -8.03 -15.24 15.72
N PHE A 196 -7.56 -14.48 14.71
CA PHE A 196 -7.39 -13.03 14.81
C PHE A 196 -8.46 -12.29 14.03
N ASN A 197 -8.84 -11.08 14.48
CA ASN A 197 -9.91 -10.30 13.87
C ASN A 197 -9.37 -9.05 13.17
N PRO A 198 -9.18 -9.05 11.83
CA PRO A 198 -8.96 -7.84 11.08
C PRO A 198 -10.28 -7.04 10.99
N ILE A 199 -10.29 -5.83 11.55
CA ILE A 199 -11.48 -4.97 11.60
C ILE A 199 -11.64 -4.10 10.36
N ALA A 200 -10.52 -3.76 9.71
CA ALA A 200 -10.49 -2.92 8.52
C ALA A 200 -9.24 -3.15 7.66
N ALA A 201 -9.25 -2.56 6.48
CA ALA A 201 -8.06 -2.36 5.67
C ALA A 201 -7.89 -0.88 5.31
N VAL A 202 -6.66 -0.43 5.16
CA VAL A 202 -6.30 0.90 4.68
C VAL A 202 -5.39 0.77 3.47
N THR A 203 -5.74 1.50 2.40
CA THR A 203 -4.93 1.54 1.16
C THR A 203 -4.66 2.98 0.73
N ALA A 204 -3.55 3.21 0.02
CA ALA A 204 -3.29 4.52 -0.56
C ALA A 204 -4.27 4.82 -1.69
N CYS A 205 -4.60 3.83 -2.52
CA CYS A 205 -5.46 4.01 -3.69
C CYS A 205 -6.63 3.03 -3.74
N LEU A 206 -7.72 3.52 -4.35
CA LEU A 206 -8.93 2.77 -4.66
C LEU A 206 -9.17 2.77 -6.17
N ALA A 207 -9.13 1.62 -6.83
CA ALA A 207 -9.58 1.48 -8.20
C ALA A 207 -11.12 1.33 -8.22
N GLN A 208 -11.81 2.23 -8.92
CA GLN A 208 -13.26 2.18 -9.11
C GLN A 208 -13.63 1.43 -10.40
N PRO A 209 -14.80 0.80 -10.47
CA PRO A 209 -15.73 0.56 -9.35
C PRO A 209 -15.45 -0.77 -8.65
N LEU A 210 -15.39 -0.74 -7.33
CA LEU A 210 -15.61 -1.94 -6.53
C LEU A 210 -17.13 -2.20 -6.57
N ARG A 211 -17.60 -2.95 -7.55
CA ARG A 211 -18.96 -3.47 -7.62
C ARG A 211 -19.01 -4.86 -7.05
#